data_58e3fb7da04c494f782093c6febd160e
#
_entry.id   58e3fb7da04c494f782093c6febd160e
#
_cell.length_a   1.000
_cell.length_b   1.000
_cell.length_c   1.000
_cell.angle_alpha   90.00
_cell.angle_beta   90.00
_cell.angle_gamma   90.00
#
_symmetry.space_group_name_H-M   'P 1'
#
loop_
_entity.id
_entity.type
_entity.pdbx_description
1 polymer ?
#
loop_
_entity_poly.entity_id
_entity_poly.type
_entity_poly.pdbx_seq_one_letter_code
_entity_poly.pdbx_strand_id
1 'polypeptide(L)'
;MKNYEEIYNEVKSRLSEKRFNHSICTMQRAVEYAKIYGEDEEKVKLIAIAHDIAKELSKEDVKELVEKYKIYLDDVEKENIALSHSKIGAVICKYEFEFDEEMCKAIAFHTTGRENMSTLEKIIFVADATG
;
A
#
# COMPACT_ATOMS: atom_id res chain seq x y z
N MET A 1 -0.52 -16.35 5.74
CA MET A 1 -0.11 -15.13 5.01
C MET A 1 0.78 -15.48 3.84
N LYS A 2 0.60 -14.79 2.70
CA LYS A 2 1.47 -14.96 1.54
C LYS A 2 2.88 -14.47 1.85
N ASN A 3 3.88 -15.15 1.31
CA ASN A 3 5.27 -14.72 1.48
C ASN A 3 5.62 -13.58 0.51
N TYR A 4 6.80 -13.00 0.68
CA TYR A 4 7.25 -11.86 -0.14
C TYR A 4 7.24 -12.18 -1.64
N GLU A 5 7.72 -13.36 -2.02
CA GLU A 5 7.77 -13.72 -3.45
C GLU A 5 6.38 -13.80 -4.08
N GLU A 6 5.43 -14.38 -3.37
CA GLU A 6 4.04 -14.45 -3.83
C GLU A 6 3.42 -13.06 -3.97
N ILE A 7 3.67 -12.20 -2.99
CA ILE A 7 3.17 -10.81 -3.00
C ILE A 7 3.83 -10.02 -4.13
N TYR A 8 5.14 -10.16 -4.28
CA TYR A 8 5.91 -9.52 -5.36
C TYR A 8 5.31 -9.85 -6.72
N ASN A 9 5.08 -11.12 -7.00
CA ASN A 9 4.53 -11.57 -8.27
C ASN A 9 3.11 -11.06 -8.51
N GLU A 10 2.28 -11.07 -7.46
CA GLU A 10 0.91 -10.58 -7.54
C GLU A 10 0.86 -9.08 -7.82
N VAL A 11 1.67 -8.29 -7.13
CA VAL A 11 1.74 -6.84 -7.35
C VAL A 11 2.27 -6.54 -8.76
N LYS A 12 3.30 -7.26 -9.19
CA LYS A 12 3.87 -7.11 -10.52
C LYS A 12 2.84 -7.34 -11.61
N SER A 13 1.95 -8.31 -11.41
CA SER A 13 0.90 -8.63 -12.38
C SER A 13 -0.18 -7.56 -12.50
N ARG A 14 -0.31 -6.69 -11.49
CA ARG A 14 -1.38 -5.67 -11.42
C ARG A 14 -0.92 -4.26 -11.74
N LEU A 15 0.38 -4.05 -11.91
CA LEU A 15 0.94 -2.72 -12.17
C LEU A 15 1.70 -2.67 -13.47
N SER A 16 1.73 -1.48 -14.08
CA SER A 16 2.62 -1.23 -15.21
C SER A 16 4.08 -1.35 -14.74
N GLU A 17 4.98 -1.56 -15.67
CA GLU A 17 6.41 -1.65 -15.38
C GLU A 17 6.91 -0.41 -14.63
N LYS A 18 6.48 0.77 -15.07
CA LYS A 18 6.85 2.04 -14.43
C LYS A 18 6.42 2.10 -12.96
N ARG A 19 5.16 1.76 -12.67
CA ARG A 19 4.65 1.80 -11.29
C ARG A 19 5.25 0.72 -10.43
N PHE A 20 5.47 -0.45 -10.99
CA PHE A 20 6.12 -1.53 -10.25
C PHE A 20 7.57 -1.17 -9.90
N ASN A 21 8.31 -0.56 -10.84
CA ASN A 21 9.66 -0.09 -10.56
C ASN A 21 9.69 0.96 -9.45
N HIS A 22 8.69 1.86 -9.41
CA HIS A 22 8.54 2.80 -8.31
C HIS A 22 8.35 2.06 -6.98
N SER A 23 7.53 1.02 -6.97
CA SER A 23 7.30 0.23 -5.76
C SER A 23 8.58 -0.47 -5.29
N ILE A 24 9.41 -0.97 -6.21
CA ILE A 24 10.70 -1.56 -5.86
C ILE A 24 11.63 -0.51 -5.24
N CYS A 25 11.73 0.68 -5.83
CA CYS A 25 12.55 1.76 -5.29
C CYS A 25 12.07 2.19 -3.91
N THR A 26 10.75 2.31 -3.73
CA THR A 26 10.15 2.62 -2.44
C THR A 26 10.51 1.56 -1.40
N MET A 27 10.42 0.29 -1.78
CA MET A 27 10.77 -0.83 -0.91
C MET A 27 12.23 -0.77 -0.45
N GLN A 28 13.16 -0.55 -1.39
CA GLN A 28 14.59 -0.47 -1.07
C GLN A 28 14.87 0.66 -0.08
N ARG A 29 14.26 1.81 -0.29
CA ARG A 29 14.40 2.98 0.58
C ARG A 29 13.77 2.75 1.95
N ALA A 30 12.58 2.17 1.96
CA ALA A 30 11.86 1.86 3.21
C ALA A 30 12.64 0.88 4.09
N VAL A 31 13.24 -0.15 3.49
CA VAL A 31 14.05 -1.12 4.24
C VAL A 31 15.28 -0.45 4.86
N GLU A 32 15.92 0.49 4.17
CA GLU A 32 17.03 1.26 4.73
C GLU A 32 16.58 2.06 5.96
N TYR A 33 15.42 2.72 5.87
CA TYR A 33 14.86 3.46 7.02
C TYR A 33 14.51 2.52 8.17
N ALA A 34 13.98 1.33 7.86
CA ALA A 34 13.65 0.35 8.90
C ALA A 34 14.89 -0.06 9.69
N LYS A 35 16.03 -0.22 9.03
CA LYS A 35 17.29 -0.52 9.69
C LYS A 35 17.72 0.60 10.63
N ILE A 36 17.58 1.86 10.18
CA ILE A 36 17.97 3.04 10.95
C ILE A 36 17.10 3.18 12.21
N TYR A 37 15.79 2.98 12.06
CA TYR A 37 14.82 3.25 13.13
C TYR A 37 14.40 2.01 13.93
N GLY A 38 15.00 0.87 13.65
CA GLY A 38 14.75 -0.36 14.42
C GLY A 38 13.38 -0.99 14.17
N GLU A 39 12.80 -0.78 13.00
CA GLU A 39 11.55 -1.42 12.62
C GLU A 39 11.79 -2.78 11.96
N ASP A 40 10.76 -3.63 11.95
CA ASP A 40 10.80 -4.94 11.32
C ASP A 40 10.99 -4.80 9.80
N GLU A 41 12.18 -5.14 9.32
CA GLU A 41 12.55 -5.00 7.91
C GLU A 41 11.66 -5.83 6.98
N GLU A 42 11.29 -7.03 7.39
CA GLU A 42 10.44 -7.91 6.58
C GLU A 42 9.04 -7.32 6.43
N LYS A 43 8.49 -6.83 7.53
CA LYS A 43 7.18 -6.18 7.55
C LYS A 43 7.16 -4.93 6.66
N VAL A 44 8.17 -4.09 6.79
CA VAL A 44 8.32 -2.86 5.97
C VAL A 44 8.46 -3.22 4.50
N LYS A 45 9.22 -4.24 4.20
CA LYS A 45 9.42 -4.72 2.82
C LYS A 45 8.11 -5.13 2.16
N LEU A 46 7.28 -5.89 2.88
CA LEU A 46 5.97 -6.33 2.39
C LEU A 46 5.02 -5.15 2.13
N ILE A 47 4.97 -4.22 3.07
CA ILE A 47 4.11 -3.04 2.93
C ILE A 47 4.56 -2.21 1.73
N ALA A 48 5.84 -1.94 1.63
CA ALA A 48 6.38 -1.06 0.60
C ALA A 48 6.15 -1.61 -0.81
N ILE A 49 6.39 -2.91 -1.03
CA ILE A 49 6.18 -3.50 -2.37
C ILE A 49 4.69 -3.47 -2.75
N ALA A 50 3.80 -3.54 -1.79
CA ALA A 50 2.36 -3.62 -2.03
C ALA A 50 1.63 -2.27 -1.95
N HIS A 51 2.31 -1.18 -1.54
CA HIS A 51 1.61 0.07 -1.20
C HIS A 51 0.79 0.67 -2.34
N ASP A 52 1.19 0.49 -3.57
CA ASP A 52 0.53 1.04 -4.76
C ASP A 52 -0.31 0.00 -5.53
N ILE A 53 -0.61 -1.14 -4.93
CA ILE A 53 -1.27 -2.25 -5.63
C ILE A 53 -2.57 -1.84 -6.36
N ALA A 54 -3.28 -0.87 -5.82
CA ALA A 54 -4.55 -0.39 -6.39
C ALA A 54 -4.38 0.86 -7.27
N LYS A 55 -3.16 1.34 -7.48
CA LYS A 55 -2.89 2.63 -8.14
C LYS A 55 -3.47 2.74 -9.54
N GLU A 56 -3.44 1.66 -10.30
CA GLU A 56 -3.83 1.66 -11.71
C GLU A 56 -5.14 0.94 -11.98
N LEU A 57 -5.96 0.72 -10.95
CA LEU A 57 -7.27 0.10 -11.11
C LEU A 57 -8.19 0.97 -11.98
N SER A 58 -8.93 0.32 -12.88
CA SER A 58 -9.98 1.00 -13.65
C SER A 58 -11.17 1.32 -12.74
N LYS A 59 -12.07 2.20 -13.21
CA LYS A 59 -13.30 2.51 -12.49
C LYS A 59 -14.16 1.26 -12.28
N GLU A 60 -14.16 0.35 -13.25
CA GLU A 60 -14.92 -0.90 -13.16
C GLU A 60 -14.33 -1.82 -12.10
N ASP A 61 -13.00 -1.95 -12.06
CA ASP A 61 -12.31 -2.75 -11.04
C ASP A 61 -12.56 -2.21 -9.63
N VAL A 62 -12.52 -0.89 -9.48
CA VAL A 62 -12.83 -0.23 -8.20
C VAL A 62 -14.24 -0.58 -7.76
N LYS A 63 -15.20 -0.49 -8.67
CA LYS A 63 -16.61 -0.80 -8.38
C LYS A 63 -16.78 -2.25 -7.92
N GLU A 64 -16.15 -3.19 -8.65
CA GLU A 64 -16.21 -4.61 -8.29
C GLU A 64 -15.61 -4.88 -6.90
N LEU A 65 -14.46 -4.28 -6.60
CA LEU A 65 -13.80 -4.45 -5.31
C LEU A 65 -14.59 -3.83 -4.17
N VAL A 66 -15.17 -2.65 -4.40
CA VAL A 66 -16.02 -1.99 -3.41
C VAL A 66 -17.23 -2.88 -3.06
N GLU A 67 -17.85 -3.50 -4.04
CA GLU A 67 -18.96 -4.44 -3.81
C GLU A 67 -18.48 -5.72 -3.13
N LYS A 68 -17.39 -6.31 -3.62
CA LYS A 68 -16.85 -7.58 -3.12
C LYS A 68 -16.49 -7.51 -1.63
N TYR A 69 -15.79 -6.47 -1.24
CA TYR A 69 -15.30 -6.32 0.13
C TYR A 69 -16.16 -5.38 0.97
N LYS A 70 -17.25 -4.87 0.42
CA LYS A 70 -18.17 -3.94 1.11
C LYS A 70 -17.42 -2.73 1.67
N ILE A 71 -16.61 -2.11 0.82
CA ILE A 71 -15.80 -0.95 1.19
C ILE A 71 -16.68 0.29 1.22
N TYR A 72 -16.64 1.02 2.35
CA TYR A 72 -17.28 2.33 2.42
C TYR A 72 -16.30 3.42 1.98
N LEU A 73 -16.72 4.21 1.00
CA LEU A 73 -15.98 5.40 0.57
C LEU A 73 -16.86 6.61 0.86
N ASP A 74 -16.34 7.56 1.64
CA ASP A 74 -17.06 8.82 1.89
C ASP A 74 -17.01 9.71 0.65
N ASP A 75 -17.70 10.87 0.69
CA ASP A 75 -17.79 11.75 -0.47
C ASP A 75 -16.42 12.29 -0.91
N VAL A 76 -15.53 12.58 0.03
CA VAL A 76 -14.18 13.06 -0.27
C VAL A 76 -13.37 11.97 -0.96
N GLU A 77 -13.43 10.75 -0.45
CA GLU A 77 -12.73 9.60 -1.00
C GLU A 77 -13.23 9.26 -2.41
N LYS A 78 -14.54 9.33 -2.63
CA LYS A 78 -15.12 9.07 -3.95
C LYS A 78 -14.64 10.05 -5.01
N GLU A 79 -14.42 11.31 -4.64
CA GLU A 79 -13.99 12.36 -5.55
C GLU A 79 -12.49 12.40 -5.74
N ASN A 80 -11.72 11.78 -4.85
CA ASN A 80 -10.27 11.78 -4.89
C ASN A 80 -9.76 10.37 -5.20
N ILE A 81 -9.32 10.17 -6.43
CA ILE A 81 -8.84 8.87 -6.91
C ILE A 81 -7.69 8.33 -6.05
N ALA A 82 -6.74 9.18 -5.66
CA ALA A 82 -5.60 8.76 -4.86
C ALA A 82 -6.03 8.24 -3.49
N LEU A 83 -6.99 8.91 -2.85
CA LEU A 83 -7.53 8.46 -1.56
C LEU A 83 -8.29 7.15 -1.70
N SER A 84 -9.12 7.03 -2.74
CA SER A 84 -9.86 5.80 -3.03
C SER A 84 -8.90 4.63 -3.23
N HIS A 85 -7.87 4.81 -4.05
CA HIS A 85 -6.90 3.76 -4.35
C HIS A 85 -6.09 3.34 -3.12
N SER A 86 -5.71 4.28 -2.26
CA SER A 86 -4.99 3.95 -1.02
C SER A 86 -5.85 3.10 -0.09
N LYS A 87 -7.10 3.48 0.08
CA LYS A 87 -8.04 2.75 0.94
C LYS A 87 -8.34 1.36 0.38
N ILE A 88 -8.61 1.27 -0.92
CA ILE A 88 -8.88 0.00 -1.59
C ILE A 88 -7.64 -0.90 -1.55
N GLY A 89 -6.45 -0.33 -1.76
CA GLY A 89 -5.20 -1.07 -1.66
C GLY A 89 -5.00 -1.70 -0.28
N ALA A 90 -5.31 -0.96 0.78
CA ALA A 90 -5.23 -1.47 2.15
C ALA A 90 -6.20 -2.64 2.36
N VAL A 91 -7.41 -2.55 1.80
CA VAL A 91 -8.41 -3.62 1.91
C VAL A 91 -7.99 -4.86 1.13
N ILE A 92 -7.44 -4.70 -0.07
CA ILE A 92 -6.88 -5.82 -0.85
C ILE A 92 -5.82 -6.55 -0.04
N CYS A 93 -4.90 -5.81 0.56
CA CYS A 93 -3.81 -6.39 1.34
C CYS A 93 -4.32 -7.10 2.60
N LYS A 94 -5.38 -6.57 3.21
CA LYS A 94 -6.00 -7.21 4.37
C LYS A 94 -6.58 -8.59 4.01
N TYR A 95 -7.36 -8.66 2.94
CA TYR A 95 -8.08 -9.88 2.60
C TYR A 95 -7.29 -10.85 1.73
N GLU A 96 -6.46 -10.36 0.83
CA GLU A 96 -5.71 -11.23 -0.08
C GLU A 96 -4.33 -11.62 0.44
N PHE A 97 -3.69 -10.73 1.21
CA PHE A 97 -2.33 -10.96 1.74
C PHE A 97 -2.30 -11.18 3.26
N GLU A 98 -3.43 -11.03 3.92
CA GLU A 98 -3.55 -11.18 5.38
C GLU A 98 -2.67 -10.20 6.17
N PHE A 99 -2.50 -8.99 5.65
CA PHE A 99 -1.78 -7.93 6.36
C PHE A 99 -2.52 -7.56 7.65
N ASP A 100 -1.78 -7.30 8.72
CA ASP A 100 -2.35 -6.88 9.99
C ASP A 100 -2.81 -5.41 9.92
N GLU A 101 -3.46 -4.95 10.99
CA GLU A 101 -4.01 -3.60 11.06
C GLU A 101 -2.95 -2.52 10.87
N GLU A 102 -1.78 -2.67 11.49
CA GLU A 102 -0.69 -1.70 11.38
C GLU A 102 -0.19 -1.58 9.93
N MET A 103 -0.02 -2.71 9.27
CA MET A 103 0.40 -2.77 7.86
C MET A 103 -0.65 -2.10 6.96
N CYS A 104 -1.90 -2.39 7.19
CA CYS A 104 -3.01 -1.80 6.40
C CYS A 104 -3.09 -0.29 6.59
N LYS A 105 -2.88 0.21 7.80
CA LYS A 105 -2.86 1.66 8.07
C LYS A 105 -1.72 2.35 7.33
N ALA A 106 -0.56 1.71 7.26
CA ALA A 106 0.57 2.26 6.51
C ALA A 106 0.22 2.45 5.03
N ILE A 107 -0.50 1.50 4.45
CA ILE A 107 -0.97 1.60 3.06
C ILE A 107 -2.06 2.65 2.93
N ALA A 108 -3.06 2.64 3.80
CA ALA A 108 -4.19 3.55 3.73
C ALA A 108 -3.77 5.03 3.81
N PHE A 109 -2.76 5.34 4.59
CA PHE A 109 -2.33 6.72 4.84
C PHE A 109 -1.05 7.13 4.11
N HIS A 110 -0.54 6.31 3.19
CA HIS A 110 0.72 6.64 2.51
C HIS A 110 0.60 7.86 1.58
N THR A 111 -0.59 8.20 1.12
CA THR A 111 -0.81 9.33 0.21
C THR A 111 -0.93 10.65 0.96
N THR A 112 -1.70 10.69 2.04
CA THR A 112 -2.05 11.93 2.76
C THR A 112 -1.34 12.11 4.09
N GLY A 113 -0.90 11.01 4.70
CA GLY A 113 -0.48 11.03 6.09
C GLY A 113 -1.68 11.22 7.02
N ARG A 114 -1.42 11.33 8.30
CA ARG A 114 -2.41 11.64 9.34
C ARG A 114 -1.69 12.07 10.60
N GLU A 115 -2.45 12.60 11.58
CA GLU A 115 -1.89 12.88 12.90
C GLU A 115 -1.47 11.58 13.60
N ASN A 116 -0.42 11.66 14.39
CA ASN A 116 0.05 10.54 15.22
C ASN A 116 0.39 9.28 14.42
N MET A 117 1.01 9.45 13.27
CA MET A 117 1.50 8.32 12.49
C MET A 117 2.52 7.51 13.30
N SER A 118 2.42 6.18 13.23
CA SER A 118 3.45 5.31 13.79
C SER A 118 4.75 5.47 13.00
N THR A 119 5.86 5.02 13.57
CA THR A 119 7.15 5.03 12.85
C THR A 119 7.06 4.25 11.55
N LEU A 120 6.38 3.10 11.57
CA LEU A 120 6.15 2.28 10.38
C LEU A 120 5.42 3.07 9.28
N GLU A 121 4.34 3.77 9.65
CA GLU A 121 3.58 4.59 8.70
C GLU A 121 4.43 5.73 8.12
N LYS A 122 5.24 6.38 8.95
CA LYS A 122 6.15 7.46 8.52
C LYS A 122 7.19 6.96 7.54
N ILE A 123 7.74 5.79 7.78
CA ILE A 123 8.74 5.17 6.89
C ILE A 123 8.16 5.00 5.49
N ILE A 124 6.96 4.43 5.40
CA ILE A 124 6.31 4.21 4.10
C ILE A 124 5.99 5.54 3.41
N PHE A 125 5.44 6.49 4.16
CA PHE A 125 5.09 7.81 3.64
C PHE A 125 6.31 8.52 3.04
N VAL A 126 7.42 8.57 3.77
CA VAL A 126 8.64 9.25 3.32
C VAL A 126 9.31 8.48 2.18
N ALA A 127 9.37 7.17 2.27
CA ALA A 127 9.98 6.33 1.22
C ALA A 127 9.23 6.49 -0.11
N ASP A 128 7.91 6.56 -0.08
CA ASP A 128 7.09 6.79 -1.27
C ASP A 128 7.34 8.19 -1.85
N ALA A 129 7.37 9.21 -1.02
CA ALA A 129 7.53 10.60 -1.45
C ALA A 129 8.91 10.87 -2.07
N THR A 130 9.94 10.13 -1.64
CA THR A 130 11.33 10.31 -2.09
C THR A 130 11.81 9.26 -3.08
N GLY A 131 11.00 8.27 -3.33
CA GLY A 131 11.30 7.14 -4.22
C GLY A 131 11.03 7.38 -5.74
#